data_8c3be64ea46aa2699f3138210ae3261b
#
_entry.id   8c3be64ea46aa2699f3138210ae3261b
#
_cell.length_a   1.000
_cell.length_b   1.000
_cell.length_c   1.000
_cell.angle_alpha   90.00
_cell.angle_beta   90.00
_cell.angle_gamma   90.00
#
_symmetry.space_group_name_H-M   'P 1'
#
loop_
_entity.id
_entity.type
_entity.pdbx_description
1 polymer ?
#
loop_
_entity_poly.entity_id
_entity_poly.type
_entity_poly.pdbx_seq_one_letter_code
_entity_poly.pdbx_strand_id
1 'polypeptide(L)'
;SPDLQQQICTGYAFASLFIDGAIALTFTQSRNETIIPVEQQKLIYVFDKWILNADRTLTDKGGNVNILYDISNDKYYLIDHNLSFDQNAGPEDFSVHVYGPGNRKWQYDLVDRVEYRQRVVNSLHKLPAILDEIPEEWIVDEEFLPFVCTTLDKGDCDEFWSAIE
;
A
#
# COMPACT_ATOMS: atom_id res chain seq x y z
N SER A 1 11.39 4.16 -30.36
CA SER A 1 10.42 3.31 -31.06
C SER A 1 9.21 4.15 -31.42
N PRO A 2 8.64 4.07 -32.66
CA PRO A 2 7.41 4.78 -33.04
C PRO A 2 6.25 4.52 -32.08
N ASP A 3 6.19 3.34 -31.49
CA ASP A 3 5.13 2.94 -30.54
C ASP A 3 5.19 3.74 -29.23
N LEU A 4 6.38 4.10 -28.76
CA LEU A 4 6.54 4.94 -27.56
C LEU A 4 6.05 6.38 -27.78
N GLN A 5 6.25 6.93 -28.99
CA GLN A 5 5.78 8.29 -29.30
C GLN A 5 4.26 8.39 -29.41
N GLN A 6 3.56 7.29 -29.72
CA GLN A 6 2.10 7.24 -29.72
C GLN A 6 1.49 7.10 -28.32
N GLN A 7 2.28 6.61 -27.34
CA GLN A 7 1.83 6.43 -25.96
C GLN A 7 2.13 7.65 -25.06
N ILE A 8 2.98 8.57 -25.49
CA ILE A 8 3.31 9.78 -24.74
C ILE A 8 2.55 10.94 -25.37
N CYS A 9 1.49 11.36 -24.71
CA CYS A 9 0.75 12.57 -25.09
C CYS A 9 1.16 13.76 -24.20
N THR A 10 0.82 14.97 -24.65
CA THR A 10 0.95 16.17 -23.82
C THR A 10 -0.09 16.13 -22.71
N GLY A 11 0.29 16.47 -21.48
CA GLY A 11 -0.61 16.46 -20.33
C GLY A 11 0.15 16.27 -19.03
N TYR A 12 -0.55 15.91 -17.97
CA TYR A 12 0.04 15.59 -16.69
C TYR A 12 0.66 14.20 -16.69
N ALA A 13 1.80 14.05 -16.04
CA ALA A 13 2.47 12.77 -15.86
C ALA A 13 2.83 12.55 -14.38
N PHE A 14 2.61 11.34 -13.89
CA PHE A 14 3.13 10.93 -12.59
C PHE A 14 4.62 10.62 -12.71
N ALA A 15 5.42 11.10 -11.76
CA ALA A 15 6.82 10.75 -11.63
C ALA A 15 7.18 10.56 -10.15
N SER A 16 7.97 9.54 -9.85
CA SER A 16 8.54 9.35 -8.52
C SER A 16 10.03 9.67 -8.50
N LEU A 17 10.52 10.12 -7.34
CA LEU A 17 11.94 10.40 -7.14
C LEU A 17 12.74 9.08 -7.20
N PHE A 18 13.79 9.07 -8.01
CA PHE A 18 14.75 7.96 -7.99
C PHE A 18 15.58 8.00 -6.70
N ILE A 19 15.67 6.87 -5.99
CA ILE A 19 16.45 6.72 -4.77
C ILE A 19 17.76 6.00 -5.11
N ASP A 20 18.84 6.78 -5.19
CA ASP A 20 20.15 6.23 -5.54
C ASP A 20 20.67 5.29 -4.45
N GLY A 21 21.19 4.14 -4.86
CA GLY A 21 21.74 3.13 -3.93
C GLY A 21 20.71 2.35 -3.13
N ALA A 22 19.40 2.59 -3.32
CA ALA A 22 18.39 1.76 -2.69
C ALA A 22 18.36 0.35 -3.30
N ILE A 23 18.15 -0.65 -2.46
CA ILE A 23 18.04 -2.05 -2.85
C ILE A 23 16.60 -2.55 -2.67
N ALA A 24 16.13 -3.39 -3.60
CA ALA A 24 14.87 -4.10 -3.41
C ALA A 24 15.04 -5.20 -2.36
N LEU A 25 14.17 -5.18 -1.34
CA LEU A 25 14.21 -6.20 -0.30
C LEU A 25 13.64 -7.53 -0.80
N THR A 26 14.29 -8.61 -0.38
CA THR A 26 13.71 -9.95 -0.51
C THR A 26 12.67 -10.19 0.59
N PHE A 27 11.84 -11.23 0.41
CA PHE A 27 10.86 -11.66 1.42
C PHE A 27 11.48 -11.88 2.81
N THR A 28 12.66 -12.52 2.87
CA THR A 28 13.35 -12.75 4.14
C THR A 28 13.87 -11.47 4.79
N GLN A 29 14.40 -10.56 3.98
CA GLN A 29 14.91 -9.27 4.47
C GLN A 29 13.78 -8.36 4.96
N SER A 30 12.65 -8.32 4.25
CA SER A 30 11.50 -7.49 4.66
C SER A 30 10.89 -7.93 5.99
N ARG A 31 11.03 -9.21 6.36
CA ARG A 31 10.57 -9.75 7.65
C ARG A 31 11.60 -9.63 8.77
N ASN A 32 12.78 -9.12 8.47
CA ASN A 32 13.81 -8.90 9.48
C ASN A 32 13.50 -7.63 10.28
N GLU A 33 13.22 -7.79 11.56
CA GLU A 33 12.84 -6.71 12.48
C GLU A 33 13.93 -5.66 12.69
N THR A 34 15.19 -5.98 12.36
CA THR A 34 16.29 -5.00 12.40
C THR A 34 16.32 -4.12 11.15
N ILE A 35 15.68 -4.52 10.05
CA ILE A 35 15.54 -3.74 8.83
C ILE A 35 14.21 -3.00 8.85
N ILE A 36 13.11 -3.72 9.08
CA ILE A 36 11.77 -3.13 9.21
C ILE A 36 11.23 -3.48 10.60
N PRO A 37 11.21 -2.56 11.54
CA PRO A 37 10.68 -2.78 12.90
C PRO A 37 9.24 -3.29 12.89
N VAL A 38 8.86 -4.08 13.88
CA VAL A 38 7.52 -4.73 13.96
C VAL A 38 6.38 -3.72 13.82
N GLU A 39 6.49 -2.57 14.47
CA GLU A 39 5.48 -1.49 14.38
C GLU A 39 5.28 -1.02 12.94
N GLN A 40 6.36 -0.96 12.16
CA GLN A 40 6.29 -0.58 10.77
C GLN A 40 5.72 -1.71 9.89
N GLN A 41 6.08 -2.97 10.19
CA GLN A 41 5.48 -4.13 9.53
C GLN A 41 3.96 -4.15 9.73
N LYS A 42 3.49 -3.87 10.96
CA LYS A 42 2.07 -3.74 11.29
C LYS A 42 1.40 -2.62 10.50
N LEU A 43 2.03 -1.44 10.46
CA LEU A 43 1.50 -0.28 9.73
C LEU A 43 1.40 -0.54 8.22
N ILE A 44 2.42 -1.19 7.62
CA ILE A 44 2.41 -1.56 6.20
C ILE A 44 1.24 -2.52 5.91
N TYR A 45 1.02 -3.52 6.75
CA TYR A 45 -0.09 -4.45 6.56
C TYR A 45 -1.46 -3.76 6.67
N VAL A 46 -1.64 -2.87 7.66
CA VAL A 46 -2.86 -2.04 7.79
C VAL A 46 -3.06 -1.19 6.52
N PHE A 47 -2.01 -0.54 6.06
CA PHE A 47 -2.05 0.32 4.87
C PHE A 47 -2.47 -0.47 3.63
N ASP A 48 -1.81 -1.59 3.35
CA ASP A 48 -2.12 -2.40 2.19
C ASP A 48 -3.56 -2.99 2.25
N LYS A 49 -4.02 -3.44 3.43
CA LYS A 49 -5.42 -3.87 3.60
C LYS A 49 -6.41 -2.71 3.39
N TRP A 50 -6.09 -1.53 3.85
CA TRP A 50 -6.95 -0.35 3.74
C TRP A 50 -7.15 0.09 2.29
N ILE A 51 -6.07 0.08 1.49
CA ILE A 51 -6.13 0.45 0.07
C ILE A 51 -6.36 -0.75 -0.86
N LEU A 52 -6.69 -1.91 -0.34
CA LEU A 52 -6.87 -3.16 -1.11
C LEU A 52 -5.64 -3.51 -1.99
N ASN A 53 -4.44 -3.27 -1.50
CA ASN A 53 -3.19 -3.63 -2.19
C ASN A 53 -2.74 -5.04 -1.81
N ALA A 54 -3.14 -6.04 -2.56
CA ALA A 54 -2.79 -7.44 -2.32
C ALA A 54 -1.49 -7.91 -2.99
N ASP A 55 -0.76 -7.02 -3.68
CA ASP A 55 0.41 -7.40 -4.50
C ASP A 55 1.71 -7.58 -3.71
N ARG A 56 1.77 -7.13 -2.45
CA ARG A 56 2.96 -7.28 -1.59
C ARG A 56 3.09 -8.69 -1.03
N THR A 57 3.27 -9.65 -1.93
CA THR A 57 3.18 -11.09 -1.61
C THR A 57 4.38 -11.87 -2.10
N LEU A 58 4.52 -13.09 -1.58
CA LEU A 58 5.36 -14.13 -2.16
C LEU A 58 4.57 -15.44 -2.16
N THR A 59 4.37 -15.98 -3.34
CA THR A 59 3.71 -17.27 -3.57
C THR A 59 4.65 -18.24 -4.27
N ASP A 60 4.26 -19.50 -4.39
CA ASP A 60 4.99 -20.52 -5.16
C ASP A 60 5.20 -20.14 -6.64
N LYS A 61 4.38 -19.22 -7.15
CA LYS A 61 4.47 -18.69 -8.52
C LYS A 61 5.41 -17.48 -8.64
N GLY A 62 6.04 -17.08 -7.56
CA GLY A 62 6.80 -15.85 -7.43
C GLY A 62 6.01 -14.77 -6.69
N GLY A 63 6.51 -13.56 -6.74
CA GLY A 63 5.92 -12.39 -6.09
C GLY A 63 6.99 -11.35 -5.81
N ASN A 64 6.55 -10.20 -5.33
CA ASN A 64 7.44 -9.11 -5.00
C ASN A 64 6.96 -8.45 -3.70
N VAL A 65 7.89 -8.16 -2.82
CA VAL A 65 7.55 -7.44 -1.56
C VAL A 65 7.42 -5.94 -1.77
N ASN A 66 7.84 -5.42 -2.92
CA ASN A 66 7.65 -4.03 -3.33
C ASN A 66 8.13 -3.02 -2.26
N ILE A 67 9.29 -3.31 -1.64
CA ILE A 67 9.93 -2.45 -0.65
C ILE A 67 11.36 -2.20 -1.09
N LEU A 68 11.74 -0.92 -1.21
CA LEU A 68 13.12 -0.47 -1.36
C LEU A 68 13.67 -0.08 0.00
N TYR A 69 14.94 -0.39 0.23
CA TYR A 69 15.68 0.03 1.41
C TYR A 69 16.91 0.86 1.03
N ASP A 70 16.94 2.09 1.50
CA ASP A 70 18.06 3.00 1.40
C ASP A 70 18.96 2.78 2.62
N ILE A 71 20.03 2.02 2.43
CA ILE A 71 20.97 1.66 3.49
C ILE A 71 21.67 2.91 4.04
N SER A 72 21.91 3.92 3.20
CA SER A 72 22.67 5.10 3.57
C SER A 72 21.92 6.00 4.56
N ASN A 73 20.60 6.04 4.43
CA ASN A 73 19.72 6.88 5.25
C ASN A 73 18.86 6.09 6.24
N ASP A 74 19.02 4.76 6.29
CA ASP A 74 18.20 3.85 7.10
C ASP A 74 16.68 4.09 6.88
N LYS A 75 16.28 4.14 5.59
CA LYS A 75 14.90 4.38 5.19
C LYS A 75 14.41 3.31 4.24
N TYR A 76 13.13 2.99 4.34
CA TYR A 76 12.45 2.12 3.38
C TYR A 76 11.31 2.88 2.68
N TYR A 77 11.02 2.46 1.47
CA TYR A 77 10.00 3.04 0.63
C TYR A 77 9.11 1.93 0.09
N LEU A 78 7.81 2.11 0.23
CA LEU A 78 6.83 1.25 -0.41
C LEU A 78 6.67 1.72 -1.85
N ILE A 79 6.72 0.77 -2.78
CA ILE A 79 6.62 1.05 -4.22
C ILE A 79 5.57 0.15 -4.86
N ASP A 80 5.25 0.45 -6.11
CA ASP A 80 4.41 -0.38 -6.98
C ASP A 80 3.01 -0.63 -6.41
N HIS A 81 2.22 0.44 -6.32
CA HIS A 81 0.83 0.41 -5.85
C HIS A 81 -0.19 0.39 -7.00
N ASN A 82 0.25 -0.01 -8.21
CA ASN A 82 -0.59 -0.03 -9.40
C ASN A 82 -1.76 -1.03 -9.33
N LEU A 83 -1.70 -2.00 -8.42
CA LEU A 83 -2.78 -2.95 -8.14
C LEU A 83 -3.57 -2.61 -6.86
N SER A 84 -3.42 -1.39 -6.34
CA SER A 84 -4.25 -0.92 -5.22
C SER A 84 -5.68 -0.65 -5.69
N PHE A 85 -6.62 -0.72 -4.75
CA PHE A 85 -8.04 -0.58 -5.00
C PHE A 85 -8.60 -1.64 -5.95
N ASP A 86 -8.04 -2.86 -5.89
CA ASP A 86 -8.61 -4.00 -6.63
C ASP A 86 -9.95 -4.41 -6.00
N GLN A 87 -11.02 -4.28 -6.77
CA GLN A 87 -12.38 -4.65 -6.36
C GLN A 87 -12.53 -6.15 -6.09
N ASN A 88 -11.63 -6.97 -6.62
CA ASN A 88 -11.63 -8.42 -6.44
C ASN A 88 -10.73 -8.87 -5.27
N ALA A 89 -9.96 -7.96 -4.66
CA ALA A 89 -9.11 -8.31 -3.53
C ALA A 89 -9.95 -8.80 -2.34
N GLY A 90 -9.65 -9.99 -1.88
CA GLY A 90 -10.36 -10.66 -0.79
C GLY A 90 -9.44 -11.08 0.36
N PRO A 91 -10.01 -11.63 1.45
CA PRO A 91 -9.24 -12.07 2.62
C PRO A 91 -8.13 -13.08 2.28
N GLU A 92 -8.35 -13.92 1.25
CA GLU A 92 -7.39 -14.95 0.85
C GLU A 92 -6.11 -14.33 0.28
N ASP A 93 -6.22 -13.22 -0.46
CA ASP A 93 -5.07 -12.52 -1.03
C ASP A 93 -4.16 -11.96 0.07
N PHE A 94 -4.75 -11.46 1.15
CA PHE A 94 -4.00 -10.95 2.31
C PHE A 94 -3.41 -12.06 3.19
N SER A 95 -3.84 -13.30 3.04
CA SER A 95 -3.24 -14.44 3.75
C SER A 95 -1.80 -14.72 3.32
N VAL A 96 -1.48 -14.44 2.05
CA VAL A 96 -0.15 -14.62 1.45
C VAL A 96 0.68 -13.32 1.42
N HIS A 97 0.13 -12.22 1.93
CA HIS A 97 0.86 -10.97 2.10
C HIS A 97 2.13 -11.18 2.94
N VAL A 98 3.20 -10.42 2.65
CA VAL A 98 4.50 -10.56 3.36
C VAL A 98 4.36 -10.46 4.89
N TYR A 99 3.41 -9.68 5.37
CA TYR A 99 3.04 -9.52 6.78
C TYR A 99 1.67 -10.12 7.12
N GLY A 100 1.15 -10.99 6.27
CA GLY A 100 -0.09 -11.73 6.52
C GLY A 100 0.02 -12.69 7.73
N PRO A 101 -1.10 -13.18 8.27
CA PRO A 101 -1.12 -13.99 9.49
C PRO A 101 -0.20 -15.23 9.47
N GLY A 102 -0.05 -15.88 8.31
CA GLY A 102 0.85 -17.02 8.11
C GLY A 102 2.33 -16.66 8.04
N ASN A 103 2.66 -15.38 7.82
CA ASN A 103 4.01 -14.91 7.55
C ASN A 103 4.63 -14.08 8.67
N ARG A 104 3.88 -13.74 9.69
CA ARG A 104 4.30 -12.91 10.83
C ARG A 104 4.26 -13.66 12.15
N LYS A 105 5.01 -13.19 13.14
CA LYS A 105 5.02 -13.71 14.51
C LYS A 105 4.28 -12.82 15.51
N TRP A 106 4.05 -11.57 15.13
CA TRP A 106 3.37 -10.56 15.93
C TRP A 106 1.85 -10.57 15.66
N GLN A 107 1.10 -10.01 16.58
CA GLN A 107 -0.35 -9.83 16.50
C GLN A 107 -0.69 -8.39 16.85
N TYR A 108 -1.87 -7.93 16.44
CA TYR A 108 -2.39 -6.63 16.86
C TYR A 108 -2.98 -6.73 18.26
N ASP A 109 -2.62 -5.79 19.11
CA ASP A 109 -3.29 -5.57 20.38
C ASP A 109 -4.29 -4.39 20.29
N LEU A 110 -4.93 -4.06 21.42
CA LEU A 110 -5.89 -2.95 21.47
C LEU A 110 -5.23 -1.59 21.26
N VAL A 111 -3.99 -1.42 21.72
CA VAL A 111 -3.24 -0.16 21.57
C VAL A 111 -2.88 0.06 20.11
N ASP A 112 -2.37 -0.98 19.44
CA ASP A 112 -2.09 -0.95 18.01
C ASP A 112 -3.32 -0.51 17.20
N ARG A 113 -4.47 -1.13 17.47
CA ARG A 113 -5.72 -0.84 16.74
C ARG A 113 -6.15 0.61 16.90
N VAL A 114 -6.07 1.15 18.12
CA VAL A 114 -6.40 2.56 18.40
C VAL A 114 -5.42 3.50 17.69
N GLU A 115 -4.12 3.24 17.80
CA GLU A 115 -3.09 4.08 17.21
C GLU A 115 -3.17 4.10 15.68
N TYR A 116 -3.25 2.94 15.04
CA TYR A 116 -3.30 2.87 13.58
C TYR A 116 -4.62 3.40 13.04
N ARG A 117 -5.75 3.17 13.71
CA ARG A 117 -7.03 3.81 13.37
C ARG A 117 -6.91 5.32 13.38
N GLN A 118 -6.29 5.90 14.40
CA GLN A 118 -6.10 7.35 14.46
C GLN A 118 -5.25 7.87 13.31
N ARG A 119 -4.22 7.13 12.89
CA ARG A 119 -3.40 7.49 11.72
C ARG A 119 -4.21 7.45 10.42
N VAL A 120 -5.03 6.43 10.23
CA VAL A 120 -5.94 6.30 9.08
C VAL A 120 -6.94 7.46 9.06
N VAL A 121 -7.63 7.74 10.15
CA VAL A 121 -8.59 8.85 10.27
C VAL A 121 -7.93 10.19 9.99
N ASN A 122 -6.74 10.43 10.54
CA ASN A 122 -5.98 11.65 10.26
C ASN A 122 -5.59 11.79 8.77
N SER A 123 -5.40 10.67 8.07
CA SER A 123 -5.14 10.67 6.63
C SER A 123 -6.42 10.96 5.83
N LEU A 124 -7.57 10.41 6.25
CA LEU A 124 -8.87 10.70 5.64
C LEU A 124 -9.23 12.19 5.66
N HIS A 125 -8.86 12.92 6.71
CA HIS A 125 -9.10 14.37 6.77
C HIS A 125 -8.37 15.15 5.65
N LYS A 126 -7.33 14.58 5.04
CA LYS A 126 -6.59 15.19 3.93
C LYS A 126 -7.14 14.80 2.55
N LEU A 127 -7.99 13.78 2.50
CA LEU A 127 -8.49 13.21 1.26
C LEU A 127 -9.18 14.24 0.34
N PRO A 128 -10.07 15.14 0.83
CA PRO A 128 -10.71 16.11 -0.03
C PRO A 128 -9.70 16.99 -0.78
N ALA A 129 -8.68 17.48 -0.09
CA ALA A 129 -7.65 18.32 -0.71
C ALA A 129 -6.80 17.56 -1.74
N ILE A 130 -6.56 16.25 -1.51
CA ILE A 130 -5.84 15.39 -2.46
C ILE A 130 -6.70 15.15 -3.71
N LEU A 131 -8.00 14.91 -3.55
CA LEU A 131 -8.92 14.68 -4.67
C LEU A 131 -9.03 15.92 -5.57
N ASP A 132 -9.02 17.11 -4.98
CA ASP A 132 -9.05 18.38 -5.73
C ASP A 132 -7.79 18.62 -6.60
N GLU A 133 -6.69 17.92 -6.28
CA GLU A 133 -5.43 18.03 -7.03
C GLU A 133 -5.33 17.00 -8.18
N ILE A 134 -6.26 16.04 -8.27
CA ILE A 134 -6.24 15.01 -9.32
C ILE A 134 -6.66 15.66 -10.65
N PRO A 135 -5.84 15.59 -11.72
CA PRO A 135 -6.23 16.10 -13.03
C PRO A 135 -7.48 15.36 -13.56
N GLU A 136 -8.47 16.12 -14.05
CA GLU A 136 -9.70 15.54 -14.60
C GLU A 136 -9.43 14.53 -15.71
N GLU A 137 -8.38 14.73 -16.50
CA GLU A 137 -7.99 13.82 -17.60
C GLU A 137 -7.47 12.45 -17.10
N TRP A 138 -7.18 12.29 -15.81
CA TRP A 138 -6.80 11.01 -15.22
C TRP A 138 -8.02 10.20 -14.75
N ILE A 139 -9.18 10.84 -14.67
CA ILE A 139 -10.43 10.20 -14.24
C ILE A 139 -11.10 9.60 -15.48
N VAL A 140 -10.63 8.42 -15.87
CA VAL A 140 -11.14 7.72 -17.07
C VAL A 140 -12.45 6.98 -16.78
N ASP A 141 -12.64 6.55 -15.54
CA ASP A 141 -13.80 5.80 -15.07
C ASP A 141 -14.51 6.58 -13.95
N GLU A 142 -15.74 7.02 -14.22
CA GLU A 142 -16.54 7.79 -13.28
C GLU A 142 -16.89 7.01 -12.00
N GLU A 143 -16.92 5.68 -12.05
CA GLU A 143 -17.20 4.80 -10.90
C GLU A 143 -15.97 4.57 -10.02
N PHE A 144 -14.77 4.80 -10.53
CA PHE A 144 -13.54 4.48 -9.81
C PHE A 144 -13.31 5.37 -8.58
N LEU A 145 -13.43 6.70 -8.70
CA LEU A 145 -13.23 7.59 -7.55
C LEU A 145 -14.26 7.37 -6.42
N PRO A 146 -15.55 7.22 -6.70
CA PRO A 146 -16.53 6.83 -5.68
C PRO A 146 -16.17 5.52 -4.96
N PHE A 147 -15.68 4.53 -5.71
CA PHE A 147 -15.20 3.28 -5.13
C PHE A 147 -13.98 3.49 -4.23
N VAL A 148 -12.99 4.27 -4.66
CA VAL A 148 -11.80 4.62 -3.86
C VAL A 148 -12.24 5.30 -2.56
N CYS A 149 -13.08 6.33 -2.61
CA CYS A 149 -13.57 7.03 -1.44
C CYS A 149 -14.30 6.09 -0.47
N THR A 150 -15.22 5.27 -1.00
CA THR A 150 -15.96 4.28 -0.18
C THR A 150 -15.03 3.26 0.47
N THR A 151 -13.97 2.86 -0.23
CA THR A 151 -12.97 1.92 0.30
C THR A 151 -12.14 2.56 1.41
N LEU A 152 -11.70 3.80 1.21
CA LEU A 152 -10.93 4.54 2.21
C LEU A 152 -11.77 4.86 3.47
N ASP A 153 -13.04 5.19 3.33
CA ASP A 153 -13.95 5.45 4.46
C ASP A 153 -14.11 4.24 5.38
N LYS A 154 -13.96 3.00 4.86
CA LYS A 154 -13.96 1.78 5.69
C LYS A 154 -12.87 1.79 6.76
N GLY A 155 -11.79 2.51 6.56
CA GLY A 155 -10.72 2.65 7.55
C GLY A 155 -11.14 3.31 8.86
N ASP A 156 -12.30 3.99 8.91
CA ASP A 156 -12.89 4.49 10.16
C ASP A 156 -14.00 3.58 10.72
N CYS A 157 -14.32 2.47 10.06
CA CYS A 157 -15.37 1.55 10.48
C CYS A 157 -14.85 0.47 11.43
N ASP A 158 -15.64 0.10 12.44
CA ASP A 158 -15.29 -0.94 13.43
C ASP A 158 -15.09 -2.31 12.78
N GLU A 159 -15.81 -2.60 11.69
CA GLU A 159 -15.71 -3.84 10.92
C GLU A 159 -14.31 -4.05 10.35
N PHE A 160 -13.70 -2.98 9.80
CA PHE A 160 -12.33 -3.04 9.28
C PHE A 160 -11.35 -3.43 10.39
N TRP A 161 -11.45 -2.78 11.56
CA TRP A 161 -10.54 -3.02 12.69
C TRP A 161 -10.78 -4.35 13.41
N SER A 162 -11.99 -4.88 13.33
CA SER A 162 -12.30 -6.22 13.81
C SER A 162 -11.69 -7.31 12.93
N ALA A 163 -11.54 -7.03 11.64
CA ALA A 163 -11.03 -7.96 10.62
C ALA A 163 -9.55 -7.77 10.29
N ILE A 164 -8.80 -6.95 11.05
CA ILE A 164 -7.39 -6.63 10.75
C ILE A 164 -6.43 -7.79 11.10
N GLU A 165 -6.90 -8.88 11.63
CA GLU A 165 -6.10 -10.05 12.03
C GLU A 165 -5.40 -10.76 10.88
#